data_d77c111cb1751db7218366208a7aa58f
#
_entry.id   d77c111cb1751db7218366208a7aa58f
#
_cell.length_a   1.000
_cell.length_b   1.000
_cell.length_c   1.000
_cell.angle_alpha   90.00
_cell.angle_beta   90.00
_cell.angle_gamma   90.00
#
_symmetry.space_group_name_H-M   'P 1'
#
loop_
_entity.id
_entity.type
_entity.pdbx_description
1 polymer ?
#
loop_
_entity_poly.entity_id
_entity_poly.type
_entity_poly.pdbx_seq_one_letter_code
_entity_poly.pdbx_strand_id
1 'polypeptide(L)'
;GLKIATGEYIGFVDSDDDIETDMYEKMYNAALKYKVDFVMCDYQRINSNRTNFNKTLDIDSGFYDKEKIRSDIFPALIMGSNIDYGPLLSVCLCLYKRQFLTDNSITFANDVKWSEDNLFSAIVGYKCNSFYYLKTEYLYHYYSNPGTITTSYRAGAWNVYCKMNEYLHNFFDQISDYDFSEQLKIHMIYYACNCLGMASKLSEEDALH
;
A
#
# COMPACT_ATOMS: atom_id res chain seq x y z
N GLY A 1 -15.33 -4.90 -7.15
CA GLY A 1 -15.05 -3.53 -7.63
C GLY A 1 -14.25 -3.55 -8.93
N LEU A 2 -12.98 -3.90 -8.91
CA LEU A 2 -12.04 -3.74 -10.03
C LEU A 2 -12.52 -4.37 -11.36
N LYS A 3 -13.10 -5.58 -11.31
CA LYS A 3 -13.59 -6.30 -12.51
C LYS A 3 -14.77 -5.64 -13.23
N ILE A 4 -15.52 -4.78 -12.55
CA ILE A 4 -16.71 -4.11 -13.11
C ILE A 4 -16.48 -2.62 -13.37
N ALA A 5 -15.33 -2.10 -12.99
CA ALA A 5 -14.97 -0.70 -13.20
C ALA A 5 -14.75 -0.44 -14.71
N THR A 6 -15.38 0.59 -15.25
CA THR A 6 -15.31 0.97 -16.67
C THR A 6 -14.61 2.30 -16.93
N GLY A 7 -14.29 3.06 -15.88
CA GLY A 7 -13.60 4.34 -15.96
C GLY A 7 -12.18 4.20 -16.56
N GLU A 8 -11.66 5.27 -17.09
CA GLU A 8 -10.29 5.35 -17.60
C GLU A 8 -9.28 5.21 -16.46
N TYR A 9 -9.60 5.79 -15.33
CA TYR A 9 -8.82 5.70 -14.09
C TYR A 9 -9.64 5.04 -12.98
N ILE A 10 -8.94 4.47 -11.99
CA ILE A 10 -9.49 3.79 -10.83
C ILE A 10 -8.88 4.38 -9.58
N GLY A 11 -9.73 4.83 -8.66
CA GLY A 11 -9.41 5.19 -7.29
C GLY A 11 -10.11 4.24 -6.33
N PHE A 12 -9.51 4.06 -5.16
CA PHE A 12 -10.07 3.29 -4.05
C PHE A 12 -10.32 4.23 -2.88
N VAL A 13 -11.44 4.05 -2.19
CA VAL A 13 -11.75 4.79 -0.96
C VAL A 13 -12.34 3.80 0.03
N ASP A 14 -11.83 3.77 1.24
CA ASP A 14 -12.37 2.95 2.31
C ASP A 14 -13.70 3.57 2.83
N SER A 15 -14.62 2.74 3.24
CA SER A 15 -15.99 3.16 3.58
C SER A 15 -16.08 3.98 4.87
N ASP A 16 -15.04 3.99 5.67
CA ASP A 16 -14.89 4.72 6.93
C ASP A 16 -13.99 5.96 6.82
N ASP A 17 -13.53 6.27 5.61
CA ASP A 17 -12.69 7.41 5.28
C ASP A 17 -13.41 8.43 4.39
N ASP A 18 -12.82 9.60 4.20
CA ASP A 18 -13.26 10.60 3.23
C ASP A 18 -12.07 11.25 2.49
N ILE A 19 -12.38 12.05 1.47
CA ILE A 19 -11.40 12.67 0.60
C ILE A 19 -11.69 14.16 0.42
N GLU A 20 -10.67 14.95 0.11
CA GLU A 20 -10.85 16.32 -0.35
C GLU A 20 -11.67 16.36 -1.66
N THR A 21 -12.54 17.36 -1.77
CA THR A 21 -13.48 17.45 -2.91
C THR A 21 -12.78 17.59 -4.26
N ASP A 22 -11.56 18.06 -4.29
CA ASP A 22 -10.72 18.27 -5.48
C ASP A 22 -9.64 17.18 -5.68
N MET A 23 -9.62 16.13 -4.83
CA MET A 23 -8.60 15.07 -4.88
C MET A 23 -8.48 14.47 -6.29
N TYR A 24 -9.58 13.97 -6.83
CA TYR A 24 -9.51 13.31 -8.14
C TYR A 24 -9.31 14.28 -9.29
N GLU A 25 -9.73 15.54 -9.18
CA GLU A 25 -9.42 16.56 -10.18
C GLU A 25 -7.92 16.82 -10.25
N LYS A 26 -7.27 17.03 -9.10
CA LYS A 26 -5.82 17.24 -9.01
C LYS A 26 -5.02 16.05 -9.55
N MET A 27 -5.39 14.85 -9.10
CA MET A 27 -4.72 13.62 -9.51
C MET A 27 -4.91 13.33 -11.00
N TYR A 28 -6.12 13.51 -11.53
CA TYR A 28 -6.42 13.33 -12.94
C TYR A 28 -5.66 14.33 -13.83
N ASN A 29 -5.60 15.59 -13.43
CA ASN A 29 -4.83 16.61 -14.15
C ASN A 29 -3.33 16.27 -14.18
N ALA A 30 -2.78 15.76 -13.09
CA ALA A 30 -1.41 15.29 -13.05
C ALA A 30 -1.21 14.06 -13.96
N ALA A 31 -2.14 13.10 -13.91
CA ALA A 31 -2.09 11.89 -14.75
C ALA A 31 -2.09 12.22 -16.25
N LEU A 32 -2.95 13.16 -16.68
CA LEU A 32 -3.01 13.61 -18.08
C LEU A 32 -1.74 14.36 -18.49
N LYS A 33 -1.27 15.27 -17.64
CA LYS A 33 -0.11 16.11 -17.93
C LYS A 33 1.16 15.29 -18.08
N TYR A 34 1.39 14.34 -17.20
CA TYR A 34 2.61 13.56 -17.15
C TYR A 34 2.49 12.17 -17.81
N LYS A 35 1.27 11.76 -18.21
CA LYS A 35 0.97 10.48 -18.88
C LYS A 35 1.49 9.27 -18.13
N VAL A 36 1.30 9.26 -16.83
CA VAL A 36 1.81 8.24 -15.90
C VAL A 36 0.84 7.06 -15.72
N ASP A 37 1.36 5.95 -15.22
CA ASP A 37 0.58 4.75 -14.90
C ASP A 37 -0.30 4.96 -13.65
N PHE A 38 0.18 5.75 -12.68
CA PHE A 38 -0.63 6.21 -11.56
C PHE A 38 -0.13 7.53 -10.98
N VAL A 39 -0.99 8.18 -10.20
CA VAL A 39 -0.67 9.36 -9.39
C VAL A 39 -0.88 9.02 -7.94
N MET A 40 -0.02 9.48 -7.06
CA MET A 40 -0.11 9.29 -5.61
C MET A 40 -0.12 10.64 -4.89
N CYS A 41 -0.87 10.75 -3.80
CA CYS A 41 -0.90 11.91 -2.92
C CYS A 41 -0.56 11.55 -1.48
N ASP A 42 -0.44 12.55 -0.63
CA ASP A 42 -0.32 12.41 0.81
C ASP A 42 -1.70 12.34 1.50
N TYR A 43 -1.69 12.04 2.79
CA TYR A 43 -2.91 11.91 3.56
C TYR A 43 -2.83 12.60 4.92
N GLN A 44 -3.99 12.89 5.46
CA GLN A 44 -4.16 13.34 6.82
C GLN A 44 -4.70 12.19 7.67
N ARG A 45 -4.02 11.88 8.76
CA ARG A 45 -4.54 10.92 9.74
C ARG A 45 -5.34 11.66 10.79
N ILE A 46 -6.60 11.28 10.97
CA ILE A 46 -7.54 11.86 11.92
C ILE A 46 -7.80 10.86 13.04
N ASN A 47 -7.41 11.20 14.26
CA ASN A 47 -7.64 10.35 15.42
C ASN A 47 -9.02 10.60 16.02
N SER A 48 -9.48 9.67 16.87
CA SER A 48 -10.78 9.74 17.58
C SER A 48 -10.97 11.00 18.43
N ASN A 49 -9.88 11.63 18.90
CA ASN A 49 -9.90 12.92 19.60
C ASN A 49 -9.87 14.13 18.64
N ARG A 50 -10.03 13.91 17.33
CA ARG A 50 -9.96 14.93 16.27
C ARG A 50 -8.61 15.67 16.16
N THR A 51 -7.53 15.08 16.66
CA THR A 51 -6.20 15.57 16.32
C THR A 51 -5.81 15.06 14.94
N ASN A 52 -5.32 15.97 14.09
CA ASN A 52 -4.97 15.66 12.71
C ASN A 52 -3.45 15.66 12.57
N PHE A 53 -2.93 14.67 11.87
CA PHE A 53 -1.50 14.55 11.56
C PHE A 53 -1.32 14.38 10.05
N ASN A 54 -0.61 15.31 9.45
CA ASN A 54 -0.21 15.20 8.07
C ASN A 54 0.86 14.09 7.93
N LYS A 55 0.65 13.21 6.98
CA LYS A 55 1.57 12.11 6.65
C LYS A 55 2.10 12.29 5.24
N THR A 56 3.40 12.38 5.15
CA THR A 56 4.15 12.57 3.90
C THR A 56 5.16 11.43 3.78
N LEU A 57 5.33 10.91 2.58
CA LEU A 57 6.29 9.86 2.31
C LEU A 57 7.71 10.42 2.20
N ASP A 58 8.70 9.64 2.60
CA ASP A 58 10.11 10.02 2.56
C ASP A 58 10.73 9.75 1.16
N ILE A 59 10.09 10.31 0.15
CA ILE A 59 10.56 10.37 -1.24
C ILE A 59 10.32 11.77 -1.80
N ASP A 60 11.00 12.14 -2.85
CA ASP A 60 10.84 13.44 -3.50
C ASP A 60 9.48 13.58 -4.20
N SER A 61 8.98 14.81 -4.32
CA SER A 61 7.79 15.06 -5.11
C SER A 61 8.09 15.03 -6.62
N GLY A 62 7.06 14.76 -7.43
CA GLY A 62 7.14 14.92 -8.87
C GLY A 62 7.14 13.62 -9.66
N PHE A 63 7.73 13.68 -10.85
CA PHE A 63 7.70 12.59 -11.81
C PHE A 63 8.76 11.54 -11.51
N TYR A 64 8.34 10.28 -11.53
CA TYR A 64 9.19 9.09 -11.43
C TYR A 64 9.07 8.29 -12.71
N ASP A 65 10.16 8.20 -13.47
CA ASP A 65 10.31 7.22 -14.55
C ASP A 65 10.84 5.89 -14.02
N LYS A 66 11.03 4.92 -14.90
CA LYS A 66 11.49 3.58 -14.49
C LYS A 66 12.88 3.58 -13.84
N GLU A 67 13.78 4.47 -14.26
CA GLU A 67 15.12 4.57 -13.68
C GLU A 67 15.04 5.11 -12.25
N LYS A 68 14.29 6.17 -12.04
CA LYS A 68 14.08 6.76 -10.71
C LYS A 68 13.27 5.82 -9.80
N ILE A 69 12.29 5.09 -10.31
CA ILE A 69 11.59 4.04 -9.55
C ILE A 69 12.59 2.97 -9.10
N ARG A 70 13.48 2.55 -9.97
CA ARG A 70 14.48 1.53 -9.64
C ARG A 70 15.48 2.02 -8.60
N SER A 71 15.92 3.27 -8.64
CA SER A 71 16.87 3.82 -7.68
C SER A 71 16.26 4.16 -6.33
N ASP A 72 15.07 4.74 -6.30
CA ASP A 72 14.50 5.38 -5.11
C ASP A 72 13.42 4.52 -4.45
N ILE A 73 12.71 3.67 -5.21
CA ILE A 73 11.58 2.87 -4.72
C ILE A 73 11.97 1.41 -4.50
N PHE A 74 12.67 0.77 -5.44
CA PHE A 74 13.03 -0.64 -5.34
C PHE A 74 13.82 -0.99 -4.07
N PRO A 75 14.71 -0.15 -3.51
CA PRO A 75 15.41 -0.46 -2.27
C PRO A 75 14.50 -0.72 -1.05
N ALA A 76 13.25 -0.24 -1.09
CA ALA A 76 12.26 -0.43 -0.04
C ALA A 76 10.86 -0.75 -0.60
N LEU A 77 10.76 -1.36 -1.77
CA LEU A 77 9.50 -1.60 -2.46
C LEU A 77 8.54 -2.50 -1.67
N ILE A 78 9.06 -3.55 -1.04
CA ILE A 78 8.31 -4.51 -0.23
C ILE A 78 8.44 -4.12 1.25
N MET A 79 9.66 -3.88 1.69
CA MET A 79 9.98 -3.52 3.08
C MET A 79 11.36 -2.88 3.14
N GLY A 80 11.50 -1.77 3.86
CA GLY A 80 12.77 -1.11 4.08
C GLY A 80 13.67 -1.88 5.06
N SER A 81 14.98 -1.67 4.96
CA SER A 81 15.99 -2.29 5.85
C SER A 81 15.84 -1.89 7.33
N ASN A 82 15.15 -0.80 7.60
CA ASN A 82 14.77 -0.33 8.95
C ASN A 82 13.53 -1.03 9.53
N ILE A 83 13.02 -2.07 8.85
CA ILE A 83 11.80 -2.82 9.22
C ILE A 83 10.56 -1.89 9.19
N ASP A 84 10.50 -1.01 8.21
CA ASP A 84 9.35 -0.13 7.97
C ASP A 84 8.84 -0.30 6.54
N TYR A 85 7.59 0.06 6.34
CA TYR A 85 6.96 -0.04 5.02
C TYR A 85 7.63 0.86 3.99
N GLY A 86 7.62 0.39 2.76
CA GLY A 86 8.04 1.19 1.62
C GLY A 86 7.07 2.32 1.28
N PRO A 87 7.45 3.19 0.35
CA PRO A 87 6.70 4.41 0.05
C PRO A 87 5.38 4.18 -0.73
N LEU A 88 5.11 2.99 -1.24
CA LEU A 88 3.92 2.68 -2.05
C LEU A 88 2.96 1.73 -1.32
N LEU A 89 2.55 2.06 -0.11
CA LEU A 89 1.79 1.15 0.74
C LEU A 89 0.29 1.16 0.49
N SER A 90 -0.34 2.33 0.45
CA SER A 90 -1.80 2.43 0.44
C SER A 90 -2.38 2.66 -0.95
N VAL A 91 -3.30 1.81 -1.35
CA VAL A 91 -4.03 1.93 -2.63
C VAL A 91 -4.98 3.13 -2.65
N CYS A 92 -5.47 3.55 -1.48
CA CYS A 92 -6.42 4.66 -1.35
C CYS A 92 -5.79 6.04 -1.64
N LEU A 93 -4.46 6.12 -1.57
CA LEU A 93 -3.72 7.34 -1.90
C LEU A 93 -3.43 7.48 -3.40
N CYS A 94 -3.90 6.54 -4.21
CA CYS A 94 -3.51 6.44 -5.61
C CYS A 94 -4.70 6.53 -6.58
N LEU A 95 -4.46 7.17 -7.72
CA LEU A 95 -5.32 7.12 -8.89
C LEU A 95 -4.60 6.36 -10.00
N TYR A 96 -5.07 5.17 -10.33
CA TYR A 96 -4.44 4.25 -11.29
C TYR A 96 -5.06 4.36 -12.66
N LYS A 97 -4.24 4.37 -13.71
CA LYS A 97 -4.73 4.15 -15.08
C LYS A 97 -5.26 2.72 -15.20
N ARG A 98 -6.55 2.55 -15.50
CA ARG A 98 -7.18 1.22 -15.56
C ARG A 98 -6.49 0.29 -16.55
N GLN A 99 -6.07 0.81 -17.72
CA GLN A 99 -5.37 0.04 -18.73
C GLN A 99 -4.06 -0.56 -18.21
N PHE A 100 -3.29 0.21 -17.41
CA PHE A 100 -2.07 -0.29 -16.77
C PHE A 100 -2.34 -1.49 -15.87
N LEU A 101 -3.39 -1.43 -15.04
CA LEU A 101 -3.75 -2.55 -14.15
C LEU A 101 -4.18 -3.79 -14.96
N THR A 102 -4.98 -3.60 -16.02
CA THR A 102 -5.47 -4.70 -16.85
C THR A 102 -4.38 -5.36 -17.69
N ASP A 103 -3.52 -4.58 -18.34
CA ASP A 103 -2.43 -5.09 -19.18
C ASP A 103 -1.42 -5.91 -18.37
N ASN A 104 -1.23 -5.54 -17.10
CA ASN A 104 -0.33 -6.24 -16.19
C ASN A 104 -1.03 -7.30 -15.32
N SER A 105 -2.33 -7.53 -15.51
CA SER A 105 -3.15 -8.49 -14.74
C SER A 105 -3.08 -8.23 -13.22
N ILE A 106 -2.95 -6.96 -12.79
CA ILE A 106 -2.84 -6.59 -11.38
C ILE A 106 -4.22 -6.65 -10.73
N THR A 107 -4.37 -7.49 -9.72
CA THR A 107 -5.60 -7.68 -8.97
C THR A 107 -5.30 -7.92 -7.50
N PHE A 108 -6.29 -7.70 -6.63
CA PHE A 108 -6.18 -8.08 -5.22
C PHE A 108 -6.24 -9.60 -5.05
N ALA A 109 -5.46 -10.12 -4.10
CA ALA A 109 -5.56 -11.50 -3.65
C ALA A 109 -6.80 -11.65 -2.73
N ASN A 110 -7.83 -12.36 -3.21
CA ASN A 110 -9.13 -12.45 -2.52
C ASN A 110 -9.08 -13.20 -1.19
N ASP A 111 -8.04 -13.97 -0.96
CA ASP A 111 -7.81 -14.80 0.23
C ASP A 111 -6.78 -14.19 1.22
N VAL A 112 -6.27 -13.00 0.92
CA VAL A 112 -5.50 -12.15 1.84
C VAL A 112 -6.45 -11.10 2.41
N LYS A 113 -6.85 -11.27 3.68
CA LYS A 113 -7.91 -10.46 4.30
C LYS A 113 -7.40 -9.15 4.91
N TRP A 114 -6.09 -9.04 5.14
CA TRP A 114 -5.44 -7.89 5.76
C TRP A 114 -4.12 -7.62 5.08
N SER A 115 -3.77 -6.36 4.99
CA SER A 115 -2.54 -5.91 4.34
C SER A 115 -2.41 -6.31 2.86
N GLU A 116 -3.53 -6.61 2.21
CA GLU A 116 -3.61 -6.91 0.77
C GLU A 116 -3.06 -5.77 -0.09
N ASP A 117 -3.14 -4.56 0.44
CA ASP A 117 -2.56 -3.34 -0.14
C ASP A 117 -1.06 -3.45 -0.35
N ASN A 118 -0.34 -4.08 0.60
CA ASN A 118 1.12 -4.24 0.52
C ASN A 118 1.49 -5.09 -0.69
N LEU A 119 0.79 -6.21 -0.89
CA LEU A 119 1.00 -7.09 -2.03
C LEU A 119 0.67 -6.37 -3.34
N PHE A 120 -0.50 -5.71 -3.39
CA PHE A 120 -0.94 -4.97 -4.58
C PHE A 120 0.05 -3.86 -4.93
N SER A 121 0.43 -3.03 -3.97
CA SER A 121 1.32 -1.88 -4.17
C SER A 121 2.74 -2.30 -4.53
N ALA A 122 3.26 -3.41 -3.97
CA ALA A 122 4.55 -3.95 -4.35
C ALA A 122 4.56 -4.40 -5.83
N ILE A 123 3.51 -5.09 -6.29
CA ILE A 123 3.38 -5.50 -7.69
C ILE A 123 3.23 -4.28 -8.60
N VAL A 124 2.40 -3.29 -8.23
CA VAL A 124 2.25 -2.03 -8.95
C VAL A 124 3.59 -1.33 -9.10
N GLY A 125 4.33 -1.14 -8.01
CA GLY A 125 5.61 -0.43 -8.02
C GLY A 125 6.67 -1.12 -8.87
N TYR A 126 6.68 -2.46 -8.91
CA TYR A 126 7.57 -3.19 -9.81
C TYR A 126 7.14 -3.07 -11.28
N LYS A 127 5.85 -3.20 -11.57
CA LYS A 127 5.31 -3.23 -12.94
C LYS A 127 5.21 -1.87 -13.60
N CYS A 128 5.01 -0.78 -12.85
CA CYS A 128 4.82 0.55 -13.43
C CYS A 128 6.07 1.05 -14.15
N ASN A 129 5.86 1.82 -15.21
CA ASN A 129 6.93 2.51 -15.94
C ASN A 129 7.10 3.94 -15.43
N SER A 130 6.04 4.53 -14.90
CA SER A 130 6.09 5.88 -14.35
C SER A 130 4.96 6.16 -13.38
N PHE A 131 5.21 7.05 -12.42
CA PHE A 131 4.16 7.64 -11.59
C PHE A 131 4.48 9.10 -11.27
N TYR A 132 3.48 9.81 -10.75
CA TYR A 132 3.66 11.17 -10.26
C TYR A 132 3.25 11.27 -8.79
N TYR A 133 4.10 11.85 -7.94
CA TYR A 133 3.82 12.04 -6.54
C TYR A 133 3.50 13.50 -6.21
N LEU A 134 2.27 13.72 -5.73
CA LEU A 134 1.76 14.99 -5.22
C LEU A 134 2.12 15.12 -3.74
N LYS A 135 3.40 15.40 -3.45
CA LYS A 135 3.89 15.56 -2.06
C LYS A 135 3.27 16.79 -1.41
N THR A 136 2.91 16.69 -0.14
CA THR A 136 2.24 17.71 0.68
C THR A 136 0.81 18.06 0.25
N GLU A 137 0.26 17.35 -0.73
CA GLU A 137 -1.17 17.41 -1.06
C GLU A 137 -1.89 16.34 -0.24
N TYR A 138 -2.43 16.74 0.92
CA TYR A 138 -3.09 15.85 1.90
C TYR A 138 -4.55 15.64 1.52
N LEU A 139 -4.79 14.88 0.46
CA LEU A 139 -6.09 14.80 -0.20
C LEU A 139 -6.97 13.67 0.32
N TYR A 140 -6.41 12.73 1.08
CA TYR A 140 -7.10 11.61 1.68
C TYR A 140 -7.15 11.76 3.20
N HIS A 141 -8.31 11.50 3.83
CA HIS A 141 -8.51 11.58 5.27
C HIS A 141 -8.70 10.19 5.86
N TYR A 142 -7.65 9.68 6.48
CA TYR A 142 -7.65 8.38 7.15
C TYR A 142 -8.12 8.50 8.59
N TYR A 143 -9.26 7.90 8.93
CA TYR A 143 -9.83 7.92 10.27
C TYR A 143 -9.36 6.74 11.10
N SER A 144 -8.57 7.02 12.16
CA SER A 144 -8.11 6.01 13.12
C SER A 144 -9.12 5.83 14.25
N ASN A 145 -10.10 4.95 14.04
CA ASN A 145 -11.15 4.67 15.02
C ASN A 145 -10.80 3.44 15.87
N PRO A 146 -11.11 3.45 17.21
CA PRO A 146 -11.01 2.25 18.04
C PRO A 146 -11.93 1.13 17.52
N GLY A 147 -11.46 -0.12 17.53
CA GLY A 147 -12.25 -1.29 17.10
C GLY A 147 -12.23 -1.56 15.60
N THR A 148 -11.47 -0.78 14.80
CA THR A 148 -11.22 -1.09 13.39
C THR A 148 -10.31 -2.30 13.23
N ILE A 149 -10.24 -2.85 12.02
CA ILE A 149 -9.38 -4.00 11.67
C ILE A 149 -7.92 -3.77 12.09
N THR A 150 -7.44 -2.54 11.99
CA THR A 150 -6.04 -2.17 12.31
C THR A 150 -5.75 -2.09 13.80
N THR A 151 -6.76 -1.94 14.66
CA THR A 151 -6.60 -1.76 16.12
C THR A 151 -7.00 -2.97 16.93
N SER A 152 -7.72 -3.94 16.34
CA SER A 152 -8.25 -5.14 17.01
C SER A 152 -7.30 -6.33 16.91
N TYR A 153 -7.38 -7.25 17.90
CA TYR A 153 -6.75 -8.57 17.78
C TYR A 153 -7.30 -9.32 16.56
N ARG A 154 -6.43 -9.99 15.82
CA ARG A 154 -6.78 -10.71 14.59
C ARG A 154 -6.46 -12.19 14.76
N ALA A 155 -7.44 -12.99 15.14
CA ALA A 155 -7.30 -14.43 15.17
C ALA A 155 -6.91 -14.96 13.78
N GLY A 156 -5.87 -15.80 13.72
CA GLY A 156 -5.36 -16.35 12.45
C GLY A 156 -4.54 -15.40 11.57
N ALA A 157 -4.15 -14.24 12.09
CA ALA A 157 -3.34 -13.25 11.34
C ALA A 157 -2.06 -13.87 10.75
N TRP A 158 -1.39 -14.75 11.50
CA TRP A 158 -0.20 -15.44 11.04
C TRP A 158 -0.44 -16.22 9.73
N ASN A 159 -1.53 -16.96 9.64
CA ASN A 159 -1.87 -17.72 8.43
C ASN A 159 -2.09 -16.79 7.21
N VAL A 160 -2.71 -15.62 7.42
CA VAL A 160 -2.91 -14.63 6.36
C VAL A 160 -1.57 -14.05 5.90
N TYR A 161 -0.67 -13.75 6.84
CA TYR A 161 0.66 -13.23 6.50
C TYR A 161 1.55 -14.27 5.83
N CYS A 162 1.48 -15.54 6.22
CA CYS A 162 2.13 -16.63 5.49
C CYS A 162 1.62 -16.70 4.05
N LYS A 163 0.31 -16.60 3.87
CA LYS A 163 -0.30 -16.59 2.53
C LYS A 163 0.16 -15.40 1.67
N MET A 164 0.19 -14.21 2.26
CA MET A 164 0.70 -13.01 1.59
C MET A 164 2.17 -13.19 1.19
N ASN A 165 2.98 -13.78 2.08
CA ASN A 165 4.38 -14.08 1.80
C ASN A 165 4.54 -15.08 0.64
N GLU A 166 3.68 -16.12 0.54
CA GLU A 166 3.64 -17.02 -0.61
C GLU A 166 3.38 -16.28 -1.92
N TYR A 167 2.42 -15.34 -1.95
CA TYR A 167 2.15 -14.51 -3.13
C TYR A 167 3.36 -13.64 -3.51
N LEU A 168 4.00 -13.01 -2.52
CA LEU A 168 5.19 -12.19 -2.75
C LEU A 168 6.33 -13.04 -3.33
N HIS A 169 6.62 -14.21 -2.76
CA HIS A 169 7.63 -15.12 -3.28
C HIS A 169 7.29 -15.60 -4.69
N ASN A 170 6.04 -16.03 -4.94
CA ASN A 170 5.60 -16.46 -6.27
C ASN A 170 5.80 -15.39 -7.35
N PHE A 171 5.75 -14.12 -6.98
CA PHE A 171 5.95 -13.02 -7.91
C PHE A 171 7.42 -12.58 -7.97
N PHE A 172 8.04 -12.30 -6.83
CA PHE A 172 9.35 -11.65 -6.76
C PHE A 172 10.53 -12.60 -6.95
N ASP A 173 10.42 -13.90 -6.62
CA ASP A 173 11.49 -14.87 -6.85
C ASP A 173 11.74 -15.16 -8.33
N GLN A 174 10.80 -14.81 -9.22
CA GLN A 174 10.97 -14.95 -10.66
C GLN A 174 11.65 -13.75 -11.31
N ILE A 175 11.90 -12.68 -10.55
CA ILE A 175 12.51 -11.45 -11.03
C ILE A 175 14.03 -11.63 -11.05
N SER A 176 14.64 -11.39 -12.20
CA SER A 176 16.09 -11.55 -12.39
C SER A 176 16.85 -10.23 -12.50
N ASP A 177 16.14 -9.11 -12.68
CA ASP A 177 16.75 -7.80 -12.89
C ASP A 177 16.95 -6.99 -11.61
N TYR A 178 16.40 -7.47 -10.46
CA TYR A 178 16.61 -6.89 -9.15
C TYR A 178 16.44 -7.96 -8.06
N ASP A 179 17.27 -7.92 -7.02
CA ASP A 179 17.20 -8.88 -5.88
C ASP A 179 16.33 -8.31 -4.76
N PHE A 180 15.16 -8.91 -4.57
CA PHE A 180 14.21 -8.58 -3.48
C PHE A 180 14.31 -9.52 -2.28
N SER A 181 15.21 -10.49 -2.29
CA SER A 181 15.25 -11.58 -1.30
C SER A 181 15.40 -11.09 0.14
N GLU A 182 16.19 -10.05 0.37
CA GLU A 182 16.36 -9.46 1.70
C GLU A 182 15.07 -8.76 2.18
N GLN A 183 14.39 -8.05 1.30
CA GLN A 183 13.12 -7.38 1.63
C GLN A 183 12.03 -8.39 1.97
N LEU A 184 11.96 -9.52 1.28
CA LEU A 184 11.03 -10.62 1.58
C LEU A 184 11.26 -11.19 2.98
N LYS A 185 12.52 -11.38 3.39
CA LYS A 185 12.85 -11.82 4.74
C LYS A 185 12.46 -10.81 5.81
N ILE A 186 12.80 -9.54 5.60
CA ILE A 186 12.48 -8.45 6.53
C ILE A 186 10.96 -8.29 6.66
N HIS A 187 10.22 -8.38 5.56
CA HIS A 187 8.77 -8.35 5.53
C HIS A 187 8.16 -9.46 6.42
N MET A 188 8.67 -10.69 6.32
CA MET A 188 8.19 -11.79 7.15
C MET A 188 8.54 -11.58 8.63
N ILE A 189 9.74 -11.05 8.95
CA ILE A 189 10.14 -10.69 10.31
C ILE A 189 9.19 -9.64 10.89
N TYR A 190 8.87 -8.59 10.11
CA TYR A 190 7.93 -7.54 10.52
C TYR A 190 6.57 -8.13 10.95
N TYR A 191 5.99 -9.01 10.14
CA TYR A 191 4.70 -9.62 10.46
C TYR A 191 4.75 -10.64 11.60
N ALA A 192 5.87 -11.34 11.76
CA ALA A 192 6.10 -12.18 12.93
C ALA A 192 6.12 -11.33 14.22
N CYS A 193 6.85 -10.21 14.23
CA CYS A 193 6.86 -9.27 15.35
C CYS A 193 5.47 -8.67 15.61
N ASN A 194 4.72 -8.35 14.57
CA ASN A 194 3.33 -7.88 14.69
C ASN A 194 2.42 -8.90 15.38
N CYS A 195 2.51 -10.18 14.99
CA CYS A 195 1.74 -11.24 15.62
C CYS A 195 2.10 -11.42 17.10
N LEU A 196 3.40 -11.40 17.43
CA LEU A 196 3.87 -11.45 18.83
C LEU A 196 3.37 -10.24 19.64
N GLY A 197 3.42 -9.03 19.07
CA GLY A 197 2.91 -7.82 19.70
C GLY A 197 1.39 -7.84 19.90
N MET A 198 0.63 -8.48 19.03
CA MET A 198 -0.82 -8.70 19.23
C MET A 198 -1.07 -9.74 20.32
N ALA A 199 -0.36 -10.86 20.31
CA ALA A 199 -0.49 -11.92 21.30
C ALA A 199 -0.16 -11.43 22.72
N SER A 200 0.82 -10.54 22.88
CA SER A 200 1.17 -9.98 24.18
C SER A 200 0.07 -9.12 24.85
N LYS A 201 -0.96 -8.75 24.09
CA LYS A 201 -2.13 -7.98 24.58
C LYS A 201 -3.32 -8.89 24.98
N LEU A 202 -3.22 -10.19 24.73
CA LEU A 202 -4.23 -11.15 25.13
C LEU A 202 -4.09 -11.47 26.61
N SER A 203 -5.22 -11.81 27.27
CA SER A 203 -5.19 -12.43 28.60
C SER A 203 -4.53 -13.81 28.53
N GLU A 204 -4.03 -14.33 29.67
CA GLU A 204 -3.46 -15.69 29.72
C GLU A 204 -4.44 -16.76 29.24
N GLU A 205 -5.73 -16.56 29.45
CA GLU A 205 -6.80 -17.46 29.02
C GLU A 205 -7.00 -17.45 27.50
N ASP A 206 -6.93 -16.27 26.87
CA ASP A 206 -7.08 -16.11 25.42
C ASP A 206 -5.83 -16.55 24.64
N ALA A 207 -4.65 -16.56 25.28
CA ALA A 207 -3.39 -16.93 24.64
C ALA A 207 -3.20 -18.44 24.46
N LEU A 208 -4.07 -19.28 25.07
CA LEU A 208 -4.03 -20.75 25.01
C LEU A 208 -4.92 -21.35 23.92
N HIS A 209 -5.68 -20.55 23.21
CA HIS A 209 -6.56 -20.91 22.10
C HIS A 209 -6.19 -20.20 20.79
#